data_090b92c453eb31896ae5d170bf7dfbf1
#
_entry.id   090b92c453eb31896ae5d170bf7dfbf1
#
_cell.length_a   1.000
_cell.length_b   1.000
_cell.length_c   1.000
_cell.angle_alpha   90.00
_cell.angle_beta   90.00
_cell.angle_gamma   90.00
#
_symmetry.space_group_name_H-M   'P 1'
#
loop_
_entity.id
_entity.type
_entity.pdbx_description
1 polymer ?
#
loop_
_entity_poly.entity_id
_entity_poly.type
_entity_poly.pdbx_seq_one_letter_code
_entity_poly.pdbx_strand_id
1 'polypeptide(L)'
;EVDNLKNEIRDIRSRQQEKLEKIAGLKKKDAADKLMQMTERDIKQDLVGLVSKLQHDAMDDAEERAQMILVTAMERMSSEVTAERTVTAVKLTDDEMKGRIIGKEGRNIQALQRETGVDILVDDTPGMIILSSFDPVRRQVARLSLEMLMKDGRIHPARIEEVVAKAKKQIEKEVRQAGEDAMRETGVVGIPKEMLLLLGE
;
A
#
# COMPACT_ATOMS: atom_id res chain seq x y z
N GLU A 1 8.37 -40.71 34.98
CA GLU A 1 7.52 -39.52 35.26
C GLU A 1 6.93 -39.59 36.68
N VAL A 2 6.25 -40.67 37.06
CA VAL A 2 5.62 -40.82 38.41
C VAL A 2 6.64 -40.75 39.55
N ASP A 3 7.83 -41.31 39.40
CA ASP A 3 8.87 -41.28 40.41
C ASP A 3 9.51 -39.89 40.57
N ASN A 4 9.62 -39.13 39.50
CA ASN A 4 10.06 -37.72 39.53
C ASN A 4 9.06 -36.86 40.28
N LEU A 5 7.77 -37.01 40.00
CA LEU A 5 6.71 -36.30 40.72
C LEU A 5 6.65 -36.63 42.21
N LYS A 6 6.88 -37.90 42.59
CA LYS A 6 6.98 -38.31 44.00
C LYS A 6 8.19 -37.68 44.73
N ASN A 7 9.30 -37.58 44.06
CA ASN A 7 10.49 -36.92 44.62
C ASN A 7 10.26 -35.41 44.76
N GLU A 8 9.66 -34.74 43.79
CA GLU A 8 9.31 -33.32 43.90
C GLU A 8 8.32 -33.04 45.04
N ILE A 9 7.30 -33.89 45.21
CA ILE A 9 6.35 -33.79 46.34
C ILE A 9 7.04 -33.98 47.68
N ARG A 10 8.00 -34.91 47.80
CA ARG A 10 8.79 -35.10 49.01
C ARG A 10 9.65 -33.89 49.33
N ASP A 11 10.33 -33.33 48.33
CA ASP A 11 11.18 -32.13 48.50
C ASP A 11 10.34 -30.91 48.90
N ILE A 12 9.17 -30.74 48.29
CA ILE A 12 8.25 -29.67 48.66
C ILE A 12 7.78 -29.81 50.12
N ARG A 13 7.39 -31.03 50.53
CA ARG A 13 7.01 -31.28 51.92
C ARG A 13 8.12 -31.02 52.92
N SER A 14 9.34 -31.48 52.65
CA SER A 14 10.50 -31.20 53.48
C SER A 14 10.79 -29.73 53.66
N ARG A 15 10.75 -28.97 52.55
CA ARG A 15 10.92 -27.50 52.57
C ARG A 15 9.79 -26.78 53.31
N GLN A 16 8.55 -27.27 53.21
CA GLN A 16 7.45 -26.72 53.99
C GLN A 16 7.59 -26.98 55.49
N GLN A 17 8.04 -28.17 55.85
CA GLN A 17 8.26 -28.56 57.25
C GLN A 17 9.39 -27.76 57.90
N GLU A 18 10.51 -27.55 57.20
CA GLU A 18 11.59 -26.67 57.62
C GLU A 18 11.13 -25.21 57.78
N LYS A 19 10.28 -24.73 56.89
CA LYS A 19 9.72 -23.37 57.02
C LYS A 19 8.80 -23.26 58.22
N LEU A 20 7.98 -24.29 58.49
CA LEU A 20 7.08 -24.33 59.66
C LEU A 20 7.88 -24.39 60.99
N GLU A 21 8.95 -25.16 61.04
CA GLU A 21 9.85 -25.25 62.23
C GLU A 21 10.55 -23.91 62.48
N LYS A 22 11.02 -23.23 61.42
CA LYS A 22 11.59 -21.89 61.54
C LYS A 22 10.58 -20.84 61.99
N ILE A 23 9.33 -20.96 61.59
CA ILE A 23 8.23 -20.04 61.99
C ILE A 23 7.81 -20.34 63.45
N ALA A 24 7.76 -21.62 63.84
CA ALA A 24 7.40 -22.02 65.22
C ALA A 24 8.40 -21.57 66.28
N GLY A 25 9.70 -21.37 65.90
CA GLY A 25 10.72 -20.82 66.76
C GLY A 25 10.76 -19.29 66.86
N LEU A 26 9.95 -18.56 66.09
CA LEU A 26 9.90 -17.11 66.08
C LEU A 26 8.99 -16.55 67.19
N LYS A 27 9.38 -15.40 67.74
CA LYS A 27 8.45 -14.62 68.57
C LYS A 27 7.26 -14.15 67.74
N LYS A 28 6.09 -14.04 68.35
CA LYS A 28 4.84 -13.71 67.69
C LYS A 28 4.92 -12.45 66.76
N LYS A 29 5.75 -11.48 67.17
CA LYS A 29 6.00 -10.26 66.38
C LYS A 29 6.83 -10.55 65.11
N ASP A 30 7.94 -11.31 65.26
CA ASP A 30 8.82 -11.66 64.14
C ASP A 30 8.15 -12.57 63.12
N ALA A 31 7.21 -13.44 63.55
CA ALA A 31 6.40 -14.28 62.71
C ALA A 31 5.39 -13.44 61.89
N ALA A 32 4.77 -12.43 62.49
CA ALA A 32 3.87 -11.50 61.81
C ALA A 32 4.62 -10.66 60.75
N ASP A 33 5.78 -10.11 61.09
CA ASP A 33 6.58 -9.32 60.14
C ASP A 33 7.08 -10.17 58.97
N LYS A 34 7.46 -11.43 59.23
CA LYS A 34 7.88 -12.36 58.15
C LYS A 34 6.75 -12.79 57.25
N LEU A 35 5.56 -13.01 57.80
CA LEU A 35 4.35 -13.31 57.01
C LEU A 35 4.00 -12.12 56.13
N MET A 36 4.08 -10.90 56.69
CA MET A 36 3.82 -9.67 55.95
C MET A 36 4.77 -9.47 54.77
N GLN A 37 6.10 -9.71 54.98
CA GLN A 37 7.11 -9.67 53.92
C GLN A 37 6.87 -10.73 52.84
N MET A 38 6.49 -11.96 53.22
CA MET A 38 6.17 -13.00 52.25
C MET A 38 4.96 -12.64 51.40
N THR A 39 3.88 -12.19 52.05
CA THR A 39 2.65 -11.77 51.37
C THR A 39 2.91 -10.57 50.44
N GLU A 40 3.70 -9.59 50.88
CA GLU A 40 4.08 -8.45 50.04
C GLU A 40 4.87 -8.87 48.77
N ARG A 41 5.77 -9.84 48.94
CA ARG A 41 6.56 -10.38 47.84
C ARG A 41 5.70 -11.14 46.82
N ASP A 42 4.78 -11.97 47.32
CA ASP A 42 3.87 -12.77 46.49
C ASP A 42 2.91 -11.83 45.73
N ILE A 43 2.32 -10.84 46.40
CA ILE A 43 1.49 -9.83 45.77
C ILE A 43 2.27 -9.02 44.71
N LYS A 44 3.52 -8.65 44.97
CA LYS A 44 4.36 -7.97 43.98
C LYS A 44 4.61 -8.83 42.73
N GLN A 45 4.86 -10.12 42.92
CA GLN A 45 5.04 -11.04 41.78
C GLN A 45 3.78 -11.20 40.95
N ASP A 46 2.62 -11.35 41.60
CA ASP A 46 1.32 -11.47 40.94
C ASP A 46 0.97 -10.19 40.20
N LEU A 47 1.23 -9.01 40.80
CA LEU A 47 1.02 -7.72 40.16
C LEU A 47 1.91 -7.54 38.92
N VAL A 48 3.17 -7.93 38.96
CA VAL A 48 4.05 -7.85 37.80
C VAL A 48 3.53 -8.74 36.67
N GLY A 49 3.08 -9.95 36.98
CA GLY A 49 2.47 -10.86 36.02
C GLY A 49 1.19 -10.27 35.39
N LEU A 50 0.34 -9.71 36.22
CA LEU A 50 -0.92 -9.07 35.75
C LEU A 50 -0.65 -7.84 34.87
N VAL A 51 0.27 -6.96 35.30
CA VAL A 51 0.64 -5.77 34.52
C VAL A 51 1.23 -6.15 33.16
N SER A 52 2.13 -7.15 33.16
CA SER A 52 2.72 -7.64 31.90
C SER A 52 1.67 -8.21 30.95
N LYS A 53 0.72 -8.97 31.48
CA LYS A 53 -0.41 -9.50 30.68
C LYS A 53 -1.28 -8.37 30.12
N LEU A 54 -1.67 -7.42 30.96
CA LEU A 54 -2.49 -6.27 30.53
C LEU A 54 -1.77 -5.40 29.48
N GLN A 55 -0.45 -5.25 29.61
CA GLN A 55 0.33 -4.51 28.60
C GLN A 55 0.37 -5.27 27.27
N HIS A 56 0.50 -6.58 27.30
CA HIS A 56 0.49 -7.40 26.08
C HIS A 56 -0.88 -7.35 25.39
N ASP A 57 -1.93 -7.61 26.15
CA ASP A 57 -3.31 -7.54 25.64
C ASP A 57 -3.64 -6.15 25.06
N ALA A 58 -3.18 -5.08 25.71
CA ALA A 58 -3.38 -3.71 25.23
C ALA A 58 -2.56 -3.39 23.96
N MET A 59 -1.39 -3.98 23.79
CA MET A 59 -0.59 -3.85 22.55
C MET A 59 -1.27 -4.58 21.40
N ASP A 60 -1.74 -5.80 21.61
CA ASP A 60 -2.43 -6.59 20.60
C ASP A 60 -3.72 -5.90 20.12
N ASP A 61 -4.52 -5.39 21.06
CA ASP A 61 -5.73 -4.58 20.76
C ASP A 61 -5.39 -3.30 19.97
N ALA A 62 -4.28 -2.63 20.31
CA ALA A 62 -3.86 -1.42 19.62
C ALA A 62 -3.39 -1.71 18.19
N GLU A 63 -2.69 -2.83 17.98
CA GLU A 63 -2.23 -3.27 16.66
C GLU A 63 -3.41 -3.65 15.75
N GLU A 64 -4.39 -4.39 16.27
CA GLU A 64 -5.60 -4.75 15.53
C GLU A 64 -6.40 -3.49 15.12
N ARG A 65 -6.57 -2.54 16.04
CA ARG A 65 -7.23 -1.25 15.74
C ARG A 65 -6.47 -0.43 14.72
N ALA A 66 -5.14 -0.39 14.80
CA ALA A 66 -4.30 0.33 13.84
C ALA A 66 -4.42 -0.29 12.42
N GLN A 67 -4.43 -1.61 12.30
CA GLN A 67 -4.66 -2.30 11.03
C GLN A 67 -6.05 -1.97 10.46
N MET A 68 -7.08 -1.99 11.29
CA MET A 68 -8.46 -1.66 10.86
C MET A 68 -8.57 -0.22 10.35
N ILE A 69 -7.93 0.75 11.06
CA ILE A 69 -7.88 2.15 10.63
C ILE A 69 -7.15 2.30 9.30
N LEU A 70 -6.02 1.60 9.12
CA LEU A 70 -5.26 1.63 7.88
C LEU A 70 -6.07 1.07 6.70
N VAL A 71 -6.71 -0.09 6.88
CA VAL A 71 -7.56 -0.69 5.84
C VAL A 71 -8.71 0.24 5.46
N THR A 72 -9.41 0.81 6.45
CA THR A 72 -10.51 1.75 6.22
C THR A 72 -10.02 3.03 5.51
N ALA A 73 -8.84 3.54 5.88
CA ALA A 73 -8.23 4.69 5.20
C ALA A 73 -7.86 4.36 3.75
N MET A 74 -7.28 3.19 3.50
CA MET A 74 -6.94 2.72 2.15
C MET A 74 -8.18 2.54 1.28
N GLU A 75 -9.27 1.99 1.82
CA GLU A 75 -10.55 1.85 1.10
C GLU A 75 -11.14 3.21 0.69
N ARG A 76 -11.11 4.21 1.59
CA ARG A 76 -11.57 5.57 1.29
C ARG A 76 -10.71 6.25 0.23
N MET A 77 -9.38 6.16 0.36
CA MET A 77 -8.43 6.75 -0.58
C MET A 77 -8.46 6.06 -1.95
N SER A 78 -8.74 4.75 -2.01
CA SER A 78 -8.81 4.00 -3.26
C SER A 78 -9.85 4.58 -4.22
N SER A 79 -11.01 5.02 -3.72
CA SER A 79 -12.06 5.60 -4.56
C SER A 79 -11.67 6.97 -5.15
N GLU A 80 -11.03 7.84 -4.37
CA GLU A 80 -10.57 9.17 -4.83
C GLU A 80 -9.38 9.06 -5.79
N VAL A 81 -8.39 8.24 -5.47
CA VAL A 81 -7.20 8.02 -6.28
C VAL A 81 -7.55 7.39 -7.63
N THR A 82 -8.57 6.52 -7.69
CA THR A 82 -9.01 5.93 -8.96
C THR A 82 -9.61 6.99 -9.88
N ALA A 83 -10.42 7.92 -9.38
CA ALA A 83 -10.99 8.99 -10.17
C ALA A 83 -9.91 9.95 -10.73
N GLU A 84 -8.96 10.38 -9.93
CA GLU A 84 -7.83 11.23 -10.38
C GLU A 84 -6.89 10.52 -11.36
N ARG A 85 -6.72 9.21 -11.24
CA ARG A 85 -5.81 8.45 -12.10
C ARG A 85 -6.41 7.99 -13.42
N THR A 86 -7.72 8.05 -13.60
CA THR A 86 -8.38 7.64 -14.85
C THR A 86 -8.47 8.74 -15.89
N VAL A 87 -8.18 9.98 -15.52
CA VAL A 87 -8.36 11.14 -16.38
C VAL A 87 -7.04 11.91 -16.53
N THR A 88 -6.74 12.35 -17.74
CA THR A 88 -5.57 13.19 -18.04
C THR A 88 -6.00 14.40 -18.87
N ALA A 89 -5.77 15.62 -18.36
CA ALA A 89 -6.04 16.84 -19.09
C ALA A 89 -4.85 17.22 -19.98
N VAL A 90 -5.12 17.52 -21.26
CA VAL A 90 -4.14 18.00 -22.23
C VAL A 90 -4.46 19.45 -22.58
N LYS A 91 -3.51 20.36 -22.33
CA LYS A 91 -3.63 21.76 -22.73
C LYS A 91 -3.41 21.90 -24.23
N LEU A 92 -4.31 22.61 -24.90
CA LEU A 92 -4.17 22.97 -26.30
C LEU A 92 -3.41 24.28 -26.45
N THR A 93 -2.73 24.45 -27.58
CA THR A 93 -1.97 25.66 -27.89
C THR A 93 -2.90 26.84 -28.18
N ASP A 94 -4.02 26.58 -28.81
CA ASP A 94 -5.10 27.55 -29.09
C ASP A 94 -6.46 26.85 -29.30
N ASP A 95 -7.55 27.62 -29.26
CA ASP A 95 -8.91 27.09 -29.43
C ASP A 95 -9.21 26.62 -30.87
N GLU A 96 -8.50 27.12 -31.86
CA GLU A 96 -8.65 26.66 -33.25
C GLU A 96 -8.17 25.21 -33.38
N MET A 97 -7.17 24.82 -32.62
CA MET A 97 -6.68 23.45 -32.58
C MET A 97 -7.76 22.47 -32.11
N LYS A 98 -8.64 22.89 -31.18
CA LYS A 98 -9.78 22.09 -30.69
C LYS A 98 -10.70 21.67 -31.87
N GLY A 99 -11.07 22.61 -32.72
CA GLY A 99 -11.87 22.32 -33.90
C GLY A 99 -11.16 21.38 -34.89
N ARG A 100 -9.85 21.51 -35.05
CA ARG A 100 -9.05 20.64 -35.93
C ARG A 100 -8.92 19.23 -35.39
N ILE A 101 -8.77 19.06 -34.06
CA ILE A 101 -8.75 17.74 -33.41
C ILE A 101 -10.11 17.05 -33.54
N ILE A 102 -11.20 17.75 -33.35
CA ILE A 102 -12.56 17.20 -33.56
C ILE A 102 -12.73 16.81 -35.04
N GLY A 103 -12.37 17.71 -35.92
CA GLY A 103 -12.53 17.53 -37.35
C GLY A 103 -14.00 17.62 -37.82
N LYS A 104 -14.20 17.61 -39.14
CA LYS A 104 -15.53 17.68 -39.75
C LYS A 104 -16.36 16.46 -39.35
N GLU A 105 -17.51 16.67 -38.71
CA GLU A 105 -18.41 15.62 -38.22
C GLU A 105 -17.75 14.69 -37.18
N GLY A 106 -16.71 15.15 -36.44
CA GLY A 106 -16.04 14.39 -35.43
C GLY A 106 -15.10 13.29 -35.95
N ARG A 107 -14.81 13.24 -37.25
CA ARG A 107 -14.05 12.15 -37.87
C ARG A 107 -12.62 11.95 -37.28
N ASN A 108 -11.95 13.05 -36.91
CA ASN A 108 -10.60 12.99 -36.41
C ASN A 108 -10.58 12.49 -34.96
N ILE A 109 -11.48 12.99 -34.11
CA ILE A 109 -11.59 12.53 -32.72
C ILE A 109 -12.00 11.05 -32.67
N GLN A 110 -12.95 10.62 -33.51
CA GLN A 110 -13.34 9.21 -33.58
C GLN A 110 -12.18 8.30 -34.03
N ALA A 111 -11.38 8.74 -35.00
CA ALA A 111 -10.17 8.01 -35.42
C ALA A 111 -9.18 7.89 -34.27
N LEU A 112 -8.95 8.98 -33.56
CA LEU A 112 -8.01 8.98 -32.42
C LEU A 112 -8.49 8.08 -31.26
N GLN A 113 -9.78 8.14 -30.93
CA GLN A 113 -10.40 7.24 -29.91
C GLN A 113 -10.28 5.77 -30.33
N ARG A 114 -10.58 5.46 -31.60
CA ARG A 114 -10.49 4.09 -32.13
C ARG A 114 -9.06 3.53 -32.06
N GLU A 115 -8.05 4.33 -32.47
CA GLU A 115 -6.65 3.90 -32.54
C GLU A 115 -5.98 3.80 -31.18
N THR A 116 -6.37 4.64 -30.22
CA THR A 116 -5.79 4.67 -28.87
C THR A 116 -6.58 3.81 -27.88
N GLY A 117 -7.88 3.62 -28.10
CA GLY A 117 -8.79 2.98 -27.14
C GLY A 117 -9.02 3.85 -25.89
N VAL A 118 -8.91 5.16 -26.03
CA VAL A 118 -9.10 6.16 -24.96
C VAL A 118 -10.27 7.05 -25.30
N ASP A 119 -11.16 7.29 -24.35
CA ASP A 119 -12.25 8.24 -24.52
C ASP A 119 -11.72 9.67 -24.46
N ILE A 120 -12.10 10.46 -25.44
CA ILE A 120 -11.65 11.85 -25.57
C ILE A 120 -12.85 12.75 -25.35
N LEU A 121 -12.88 13.43 -24.23
CA LEU A 121 -13.94 14.35 -23.85
C LEU A 121 -13.52 15.77 -24.21
N VAL A 122 -14.34 16.40 -25.01
CA VAL A 122 -14.16 17.79 -25.40
C VAL A 122 -15.25 18.60 -24.71
N ASP A 123 -14.87 19.26 -23.62
CA ASP A 123 -15.77 20.10 -22.84
C ASP A 123 -15.73 21.55 -23.33
N ASP A 124 -16.68 22.37 -22.85
CA ASP A 124 -16.75 23.81 -23.14
C ASP A 124 -15.58 24.62 -22.52
N THR A 125 -14.79 23.99 -21.66
CA THR A 125 -13.59 24.60 -21.09
C THR A 125 -12.59 24.98 -22.20
N PRO A 126 -12.27 26.27 -22.37
CA PRO A 126 -11.37 26.71 -23.42
C PRO A 126 -9.95 26.15 -23.23
N GLY A 127 -9.34 25.73 -24.34
CA GLY A 127 -7.93 25.33 -24.36
C GLY A 127 -7.62 23.99 -23.69
N MET A 128 -8.59 23.11 -23.43
CA MET A 128 -8.37 21.81 -22.82
C MET A 128 -9.13 20.67 -23.49
N ILE A 129 -8.50 19.49 -23.52
CA ILE A 129 -9.11 18.20 -23.86
C ILE A 129 -8.83 17.22 -22.73
N ILE A 130 -9.83 16.42 -22.39
CA ILE A 130 -9.76 15.42 -21.34
C ILE A 130 -9.67 14.03 -21.96
N LEU A 131 -8.64 13.29 -21.58
CA LEU A 131 -8.44 11.88 -21.96
C LEU A 131 -8.89 11.00 -20.79
N SER A 132 -9.79 10.07 -21.02
CA SER A 132 -10.32 9.15 -20.02
C SER A 132 -10.07 7.70 -20.41
N SER A 133 -9.39 6.94 -19.56
CA SER A 133 -9.20 5.49 -19.68
C SER A 133 -8.67 4.92 -18.36
N PHE A 134 -9.01 3.71 -18.04
CA PHE A 134 -8.44 2.99 -16.90
C PHE A 134 -6.95 2.63 -17.11
N ASP A 135 -6.54 2.42 -18.36
CA ASP A 135 -5.18 2.03 -18.72
C ASP A 135 -4.28 3.28 -18.81
N PRO A 136 -3.28 3.43 -17.92
CA PRO A 136 -2.38 4.57 -17.90
C PRO A 136 -1.48 4.62 -19.15
N VAL A 137 -1.07 3.48 -19.68
CA VAL A 137 -0.23 3.39 -20.87
C VAL A 137 -0.98 3.91 -22.09
N ARG A 138 -2.25 3.50 -22.27
CA ARG A 138 -3.09 4.03 -23.37
C ARG A 138 -3.32 5.53 -23.26
N ARG A 139 -3.55 6.05 -22.02
CA ARG A 139 -3.68 7.50 -21.84
C ARG A 139 -2.42 8.24 -22.21
N GLN A 140 -1.25 7.71 -21.85
CA GLN A 140 0.02 8.32 -22.21
C GLN A 140 0.27 8.27 -23.73
N VAL A 141 -0.08 7.18 -24.40
CA VAL A 141 -0.04 7.07 -25.87
C VAL A 141 -0.95 8.12 -26.50
N ALA A 142 -2.19 8.27 -26.03
CA ALA A 142 -3.13 9.26 -26.53
C ALA A 142 -2.63 10.70 -26.31
N ARG A 143 -2.08 11.00 -25.13
CA ARG A 143 -1.47 12.29 -24.81
C ARG A 143 -0.31 12.62 -25.76
N LEU A 144 0.65 11.70 -25.88
CA LEU A 144 1.82 11.87 -26.75
C LEU A 144 1.40 12.04 -28.22
N SER A 145 0.38 11.27 -28.66
CA SER A 145 -0.18 11.40 -30.01
C SER A 145 -0.78 12.79 -30.27
N LEU A 146 -1.53 13.31 -29.32
CA LEU A 146 -2.09 14.67 -29.40
C LEU A 146 -0.98 15.72 -29.44
N GLU A 147 0.03 15.62 -28.60
CA GLU A 147 1.17 16.53 -28.58
C GLU A 147 1.92 16.53 -29.94
N MET A 148 2.14 15.35 -30.51
CA MET A 148 2.75 15.20 -31.83
C MET A 148 1.89 15.81 -32.95
N LEU A 149 0.57 15.57 -32.92
CA LEU A 149 -0.37 16.11 -33.91
C LEU A 149 -0.50 17.65 -33.85
N MET A 150 -0.48 18.20 -32.63
CA MET A 150 -0.47 19.65 -32.40
C MET A 150 0.80 20.30 -32.96
N LYS A 151 1.95 19.66 -32.73
CA LYS A 151 3.26 20.12 -33.23
C LYS A 151 3.34 20.10 -34.76
N ASP A 152 2.80 19.03 -35.39
CA ASP A 152 2.80 18.86 -36.84
C ASP A 152 1.76 19.74 -37.54
N GLY A 153 0.68 20.06 -36.85
CA GLY A 153 -0.42 20.86 -37.36
C GLY A 153 -1.29 20.15 -38.41
N ARG A 154 -0.97 18.96 -38.86
CA ARG A 154 -1.71 18.16 -39.82
C ARG A 154 -2.54 17.09 -39.14
N ILE A 155 -3.85 17.33 -38.99
CA ILE A 155 -4.76 16.45 -38.28
C ILE A 155 -5.78 15.89 -39.26
N HIS A 156 -5.58 14.64 -39.68
CA HIS A 156 -6.51 13.85 -40.50
C HIS A 156 -6.35 12.36 -40.16
N PRO A 157 -7.37 11.50 -40.43
CA PRO A 157 -7.38 10.11 -39.96
C PRO A 157 -6.13 9.31 -40.28
N ALA A 158 -5.64 9.32 -41.51
CA ALA A 158 -4.42 8.58 -41.90
C ALA A 158 -3.16 9.06 -41.12
N ARG A 159 -3.04 10.36 -40.82
CA ARG A 159 -1.96 10.90 -40.05
C ARG A 159 -2.08 10.53 -38.57
N ILE A 160 -3.31 10.45 -38.06
CA ILE A 160 -3.58 10.02 -36.68
C ILE A 160 -3.11 8.57 -36.51
N GLU A 161 -3.43 7.66 -37.40
CA GLU A 161 -2.97 6.26 -37.36
C GLU A 161 -1.45 6.16 -37.35
N GLU A 162 -0.78 6.92 -38.22
CA GLU A 162 0.71 6.95 -38.25
C GLU A 162 1.31 7.47 -36.97
N VAL A 163 0.78 8.57 -36.42
CA VAL A 163 1.30 9.18 -35.20
C VAL A 163 1.04 8.31 -33.98
N VAL A 164 -0.13 7.70 -33.88
CA VAL A 164 -0.47 6.75 -32.80
C VAL A 164 0.47 5.54 -32.84
N ALA A 165 0.76 5.00 -34.02
CA ALA A 165 1.71 3.89 -34.14
C ALA A 165 3.13 4.28 -33.69
N LYS A 166 3.57 5.52 -33.95
CA LYS A 166 4.85 6.06 -33.46
C LYS A 166 4.85 6.24 -31.94
N ALA A 167 3.76 6.83 -31.42
CA ALA A 167 3.59 7.03 -29.97
C ALA A 167 3.60 5.71 -29.20
N LYS A 168 2.90 4.68 -29.68
CA LYS A 168 2.91 3.33 -29.09
C LYS A 168 4.33 2.78 -28.96
N LYS A 169 5.13 2.84 -30.04
CA LYS A 169 6.53 2.37 -30.02
C LYS A 169 7.41 3.19 -29.09
N GLN A 170 7.16 4.47 -28.97
CA GLN A 170 7.94 5.33 -28.07
C GLN A 170 7.61 5.03 -26.61
N ILE A 171 6.33 4.94 -26.25
CA ILE A 171 5.88 4.62 -24.89
C ILE A 171 6.34 3.20 -24.49
N GLU A 172 6.25 2.21 -25.38
CA GLU A 172 6.76 0.86 -25.12
C GLU A 172 8.25 0.87 -24.78
N LYS A 173 9.03 1.72 -25.45
CA LYS A 173 10.44 1.90 -25.14
C LYS A 173 10.67 2.60 -23.79
N GLU A 174 9.88 3.60 -23.48
CA GLU A 174 9.95 4.35 -22.19
C GLU A 174 9.57 3.44 -21.02
N VAL A 175 8.48 2.65 -21.14
CA VAL A 175 8.05 1.65 -20.17
C VAL A 175 9.16 0.62 -19.91
N ARG A 176 9.77 0.10 -20.97
CA ARG A 176 10.89 -0.83 -20.81
C ARG A 176 12.07 -0.18 -20.09
N GLN A 177 12.43 1.03 -20.44
CA GLN A 177 13.52 1.76 -19.80
C GLN A 177 13.24 2.02 -18.32
N ALA A 178 12.03 2.44 -18.00
CA ALA A 178 11.60 2.65 -16.61
C ALA A 178 11.65 1.35 -15.79
N GLY A 179 11.23 0.23 -16.36
CA GLY A 179 11.35 -1.08 -15.72
C GLY A 179 12.80 -1.50 -15.48
N GLU A 180 13.71 -1.25 -16.45
CA GLU A 180 15.14 -1.52 -16.30
C GLU A 180 15.78 -0.63 -15.23
N ASP A 181 15.37 0.62 -15.13
CA ASP A 181 15.86 1.56 -14.12
C ASP A 181 15.35 1.17 -12.73
N ALA A 182 14.08 0.78 -12.59
CA ALA A 182 13.52 0.26 -11.35
C ALA A 182 14.25 -1.02 -10.86
N MET A 183 14.58 -1.94 -11.77
CA MET A 183 15.41 -3.11 -11.45
C MET A 183 16.78 -2.73 -10.91
N ARG A 184 17.38 -1.72 -11.50
CA ARG A 184 18.72 -1.25 -11.11
C ARG A 184 18.71 -0.60 -9.72
N GLU A 185 17.68 0.19 -9.42
CA GLU A 185 17.51 0.82 -8.12
C GLU A 185 17.22 -0.17 -6.99
N THR A 186 16.41 -1.19 -7.28
CA THR A 186 16.05 -2.23 -6.29
C THR A 186 17.10 -3.33 -6.15
N GLY A 187 18.07 -3.42 -7.06
CA GLY A 187 19.09 -4.48 -7.07
C GLY A 187 18.57 -5.88 -7.41
N VAL A 188 17.34 -5.98 -7.92
CA VAL A 188 16.72 -7.25 -8.31
C VAL A 188 17.23 -7.68 -9.68
N VAL A 189 17.69 -8.93 -9.81
CA VAL A 189 18.22 -9.49 -11.07
C VAL A 189 17.39 -10.69 -11.52
N GLY A 190 17.27 -10.86 -12.85
CA GLY A 190 16.66 -12.05 -13.42
C GLY A 190 15.14 -12.01 -13.57
N ILE A 191 14.53 -10.84 -13.62
CA ILE A 191 13.09 -10.66 -13.85
C ILE A 191 12.73 -11.02 -15.31
N PRO A 192 11.66 -11.79 -15.57
CA PRO A 192 11.11 -12.03 -16.91
C PRO A 192 10.70 -10.71 -17.60
N LYS A 193 10.76 -10.70 -18.95
CA LYS A 193 10.44 -9.50 -19.74
C LYS A 193 9.03 -8.96 -19.49
N GLU A 194 8.07 -9.84 -19.26
CA GLU A 194 6.68 -9.46 -18.97
C GLU A 194 6.57 -8.71 -17.64
N MET A 195 7.27 -9.17 -16.60
CA MET A 195 7.32 -8.47 -15.31
C MET A 195 8.10 -7.14 -15.39
N LEU A 196 9.09 -7.07 -16.28
CA LEU A 196 9.83 -5.82 -16.52
C LEU A 196 8.93 -4.73 -17.09
N LEU A 197 8.03 -5.08 -18.01
CA LEU A 197 7.06 -4.15 -18.57
C LEU A 197 6.06 -3.70 -17.50
N LEU A 198 5.58 -4.62 -16.67
CA LEU A 198 4.65 -4.32 -15.58
C LEU A 198 5.27 -3.37 -14.53
N LEU A 199 6.59 -3.48 -14.28
CA LEU A 199 7.31 -2.58 -13.38
C LEU A 199 7.49 -1.18 -13.96
N GLY A 200 7.46 -1.04 -15.28
CA GLY A 200 7.64 0.23 -15.97
C GLY A 200 6.34 0.99 -16.25
N GLU A 201 5.18 0.35 -16.09
CA GLU A 201 3.84 0.93 -16.23
C GLU A 201 3.47 1.83 -15.05
#